data_96e0467d876d2314c6a396d2f94bf9d0
#
_entry.id   96e0467d876d2314c6a396d2f94bf9d0
#
_cell.length_a   1.000
_cell.length_b   1.000
_cell.length_c   1.000
_cell.angle_alpha   90.00
_cell.angle_beta   90.00
_cell.angle_gamma   90.00
#
_symmetry.space_group_name_H-M   'P 1'
#
loop_
_entity.id
_entity.type
_entity.pdbx_description
1 polymer ?
#
loop_
_entity_poly.entity_id
_entity_poly.type
_entity_poly.pdbx_seq_one_letter_code
_entity_poly.pdbx_strand_id
1 'polypeptide(L)'
;MTFYRDRQTLACCLISMMATTALAADTSHEHRAACVAALTTQAEPLAARLKSGDRSVQAELLKLTESGFAIIGIAYQDGLRKPQADQLLDTAKKVQKSMPPPALSQLQARCQIEGEQVLADANALERFLVTSAAERRVKRIAEKHKPVRDGS
;
A
#
# COMPACT_ATOMS: atom_id res chain seq x y z
N MET A 1 -55.41 -38.91 7.60
CA MET A 1 -54.41 -38.49 8.61
C MET A 1 -53.17 -38.06 7.84
N THR A 2 -53.10 -36.87 7.52
CA THR A 2 -52.25 -35.70 7.59
C THR A 2 -50.76 -35.99 7.65
N PHE A 3 -50.07 -35.82 6.53
CA PHE A 3 -48.63 -35.43 6.45
C PHE A 3 -48.52 -34.14 5.60
N TYR A 4 -48.54 -33.04 6.31
CA TYR A 4 -48.26 -31.70 5.75
C TYR A 4 -47.43 -30.95 6.79
N ARG A 5 -46.11 -31.09 6.73
CA ARG A 5 -45.13 -30.21 7.44
C ARG A 5 -43.73 -30.50 6.93
N ASP A 6 -43.13 -29.54 6.27
CA ASP A 6 -41.71 -29.19 6.19
C ASP A 6 -41.30 -28.73 4.80
N ARG A 7 -41.75 -27.55 4.41
CA ARG A 7 -41.20 -26.83 3.24
C ARG A 7 -40.81 -25.38 3.52
N GLN A 8 -40.68 -24.95 4.79
CA GLN A 8 -40.42 -23.53 5.07
C GLN A 8 -39.07 -23.23 5.73
N THR A 9 -38.19 -24.18 5.96
CA THR A 9 -36.92 -23.95 6.68
C THR A 9 -35.69 -23.81 5.78
N LEU A 10 -35.80 -23.96 4.47
CA LEU A 10 -34.65 -23.90 3.55
C LEU A 10 -34.40 -22.55 2.89
N ALA A 11 -35.27 -21.55 3.07
CA ALA A 11 -35.15 -20.26 2.40
C ALA A 11 -34.34 -19.19 3.17
N CYS A 12 -34.05 -19.41 4.46
CA CYS A 12 -33.39 -18.39 5.30
C CYS A 12 -31.86 -18.45 5.31
N CYS A 13 -31.23 -19.56 4.90
CA CYS A 13 -29.77 -19.72 4.94
C CYS A 13 -29.00 -19.12 3.76
N LEU A 14 -29.67 -18.80 2.64
CA LEU A 14 -28.97 -18.30 1.44
C LEU A 14 -28.75 -16.79 1.42
N ILE A 15 -29.41 -16.02 2.27
CA ILE A 15 -29.26 -14.54 2.29
C ILE A 15 -28.12 -14.08 3.20
N SER A 16 -27.67 -14.90 4.16
CA SER A 16 -26.60 -14.52 5.11
C SER A 16 -25.17 -14.63 4.57
N MET A 17 -24.94 -15.26 3.43
CA MET A 17 -23.56 -15.44 2.90
C MET A 17 -23.06 -14.28 2.03
N MET A 18 -23.91 -13.37 1.57
CA MET A 18 -23.46 -12.27 0.69
C MET A 18 -23.00 -11.01 1.42
N ALA A 19 -23.27 -10.86 2.71
CA ALA A 19 -22.93 -9.65 3.48
C ALA A 19 -21.50 -9.69 4.06
N THR A 20 -20.87 -10.88 4.19
CA THR A 20 -19.55 -11.02 4.83
C THR A 20 -18.38 -10.72 3.91
N THR A 21 -18.54 -10.79 2.60
CA THR A 21 -17.45 -10.53 1.65
C THR A 21 -17.15 -9.04 1.48
N ALA A 22 -18.13 -8.15 1.58
CA ALA A 22 -17.93 -6.72 1.44
C ALA A 22 -17.15 -6.12 2.63
N LEU A 23 -17.42 -6.56 3.85
CA LEU A 23 -16.71 -6.09 5.05
C LEU A 23 -15.25 -6.52 5.09
N ALA A 24 -14.93 -7.72 4.60
CA ALA A 24 -13.55 -8.21 4.55
C ALA A 24 -12.70 -7.49 3.50
N ALA A 25 -13.29 -7.10 2.37
CA ALA A 25 -12.60 -6.34 1.33
C ALA A 25 -12.28 -4.91 1.78
N ASP A 26 -13.18 -4.26 2.52
CA ASP A 26 -13.01 -2.90 3.01
C ASP A 26 -11.88 -2.82 4.05
N THR A 27 -11.84 -3.74 5.01
CA THR A 27 -10.75 -3.82 6.00
C THR A 27 -9.39 -4.11 5.37
N SER A 28 -9.35 -4.87 4.26
CA SER A 28 -8.12 -5.13 3.51
C SER A 28 -7.60 -3.86 2.82
N HIS A 29 -8.47 -3.06 2.21
CA HIS A 29 -8.07 -1.79 1.59
C HIS A 29 -7.64 -0.74 2.60
N GLU A 30 -8.29 -0.66 3.76
CA GLU A 30 -7.88 0.20 4.88
C GLU A 30 -6.48 -0.17 5.40
N HIS A 31 -6.22 -1.46 5.61
CA HIS A 31 -4.91 -1.95 6.02
C HIS A 31 -3.82 -1.59 4.99
N ARG A 32 -4.06 -1.83 3.71
CA ARG A 32 -3.10 -1.48 2.64
C ARG A 32 -2.85 0.03 2.56
N ALA A 33 -3.87 0.85 2.72
CA ALA A 33 -3.72 2.29 2.78
C ALA A 33 -2.89 2.72 3.99
N ALA A 34 -3.08 2.08 5.15
CA ALA A 34 -2.26 2.31 6.33
C ALA A 34 -0.80 1.93 6.07
N CYS A 35 -0.54 0.82 5.39
CA CYS A 35 0.81 0.42 5.01
C CYS A 35 1.46 1.42 4.04
N VAL A 36 0.76 1.83 2.98
CA VAL A 36 1.28 2.82 2.03
C VAL A 36 1.60 4.15 2.72
N ALA A 37 0.73 4.62 3.64
CA ALA A 37 0.99 5.82 4.43
C ALA A 37 2.23 5.67 5.31
N ALA A 38 2.38 4.54 6.01
CA ALA A 38 3.50 4.26 6.90
C ALA A 38 4.84 4.22 6.14
N LEU A 39 4.89 3.51 5.02
CA LEU A 39 6.08 3.45 4.15
C LEU A 39 6.40 4.82 3.53
N THR A 40 5.38 5.60 3.17
CA THR A 40 5.59 6.97 2.67
C THR A 40 6.23 7.85 3.74
N THR A 41 5.72 7.82 4.97
CA THR A 41 6.28 8.59 6.10
C THR A 41 7.73 8.17 6.39
N GLN A 42 8.06 6.89 6.29
CA GLN A 42 9.43 6.40 6.44
C GLN A 42 10.34 6.84 5.28
N ALA A 43 9.82 6.89 4.06
CA ALA A 43 10.57 7.27 2.86
C ALA A 43 10.84 8.78 2.76
N GLU A 44 10.00 9.63 3.35
CA GLU A 44 10.11 11.10 3.25
C GLU A 44 11.48 11.65 3.68
N PRO A 45 12.05 11.30 4.85
CA PRO A 45 13.37 11.78 5.26
C PRO A 45 14.50 11.27 4.36
N LEU A 46 14.40 10.05 3.85
CA LEU A 46 15.38 9.49 2.89
C LEU A 46 15.30 10.23 1.56
N ALA A 47 14.10 10.52 1.09
CA ALA A 47 13.88 11.30 -0.13
C ALA A 47 14.45 12.72 0.01
N ALA A 48 14.31 13.36 1.17
CA ALA A 48 14.89 14.67 1.47
C ALA A 48 16.42 14.61 1.43
N ARG A 49 17.03 13.60 2.07
CA ARG A 49 18.50 13.36 2.04
C ARG A 49 19.01 13.09 0.64
N LEU A 50 18.32 12.24 -0.14
CA LEU A 50 18.70 11.97 -1.53
C LEU A 50 18.62 13.25 -2.37
N LYS A 51 17.57 14.06 -2.17
CA LYS A 51 17.40 15.34 -2.84
C LYS A 51 18.49 16.35 -2.46
N SER A 52 19.06 16.31 -1.27
CA SER A 52 20.21 17.12 -0.88
C SER A 52 21.57 16.58 -1.33
N GLY A 53 21.58 15.47 -2.09
CA GLY A 53 22.80 14.90 -2.69
C GLY A 53 23.36 13.67 -1.96
N ASP A 54 22.78 13.27 -0.83
CA ASP A 54 23.20 12.07 -0.11
C ASP A 54 22.75 10.79 -0.84
N ARG A 55 23.67 10.21 -1.59
CA ARG A 55 23.44 8.99 -2.36
C ARG A 55 23.43 7.71 -1.52
N SER A 56 23.89 7.76 -0.28
CA SER A 56 23.98 6.58 0.59
C SER A 56 22.60 5.99 0.91
N VAL A 57 21.55 6.81 0.91
CA VAL A 57 20.15 6.41 1.20
C VAL A 57 19.37 5.89 0.00
N GLN A 58 19.98 5.91 -1.20
CA GLN A 58 19.24 5.61 -2.45
C GLN A 58 18.71 4.17 -2.48
N ALA A 59 19.50 3.20 -2.04
CA ALA A 59 19.10 1.79 -2.03
C ALA A 59 17.94 1.53 -1.06
N GLU A 60 18.00 2.11 0.14
CA GLU A 60 16.94 2.00 1.13
C GLU A 60 15.64 2.66 0.65
N LEU A 61 15.74 3.87 0.08
CA LEU A 61 14.58 4.56 -0.49
C LEU A 61 13.95 3.77 -1.64
N LEU A 62 14.78 3.14 -2.48
CA LEU A 62 14.28 2.28 -3.56
C LEU A 62 13.48 1.11 -3.00
N LYS A 63 14.04 0.39 -2.03
CA LYS A 63 13.39 -0.76 -1.39
C LYS A 63 12.03 -0.40 -0.78
N LEU A 64 11.95 0.71 -0.03
CA LEU A 64 10.69 1.20 0.53
C LEU A 64 9.67 1.59 -0.54
N THR A 65 10.15 2.19 -1.65
CA THR A 65 9.28 2.59 -2.77
C THR A 65 8.73 1.37 -3.50
N GLU A 66 9.54 0.33 -3.71
CA GLU A 66 9.11 -0.94 -4.30
C GLU A 66 8.04 -1.62 -3.43
N SER A 67 8.27 -1.73 -2.11
CA SER A 67 7.30 -2.30 -1.17
C SER A 67 5.97 -1.54 -1.21
N GLY A 68 6.01 -0.21 -1.20
CA GLY A 68 4.81 0.63 -1.30
C GLY A 68 4.06 0.44 -2.62
N PHE A 69 4.77 0.36 -3.74
CA PHE A 69 4.14 0.15 -5.06
C PHE A 69 3.58 -1.25 -5.23
N ALA A 70 4.21 -2.27 -4.64
CA ALA A 70 3.68 -3.63 -4.63
C ALA A 70 2.33 -3.69 -3.91
N ILE A 71 2.21 -3.08 -2.71
CA ILE A 71 0.95 -3.00 -1.95
C ILE A 71 -0.13 -2.23 -2.74
N ILE A 72 0.24 -1.11 -3.39
CA ILE A 72 -0.67 -0.34 -4.25
C ILE A 72 -1.16 -1.21 -5.40
N GLY A 73 -0.26 -1.96 -6.05
CA GLY A 73 -0.59 -2.83 -7.18
C GLY A 73 -1.69 -3.83 -6.83
N ILE A 74 -1.53 -4.58 -5.72
CA ILE A 74 -2.55 -5.52 -5.24
C ILE A 74 -3.87 -4.82 -4.89
N ALA A 75 -3.82 -3.66 -4.25
CA ALA A 75 -5.03 -2.93 -3.90
C ALA A 75 -5.87 -2.59 -5.14
N TYR A 76 -5.21 -2.18 -6.24
CA TYR A 76 -5.90 -1.90 -7.50
C TYR A 76 -6.37 -3.18 -8.21
N GLN A 77 -5.62 -4.28 -8.14
CA GLN A 77 -6.04 -5.58 -8.65
C GLN A 77 -7.31 -6.08 -7.94
N ASP A 78 -7.40 -5.86 -6.62
CA ASP A 78 -8.57 -6.20 -5.80
C ASP A 78 -9.73 -5.20 -5.92
N GLY A 79 -9.66 -4.31 -6.90
CA GLY A 79 -10.78 -3.45 -7.27
C GLY A 79 -10.79 -2.06 -6.65
N LEU A 80 -9.80 -1.68 -5.84
CA LEU A 80 -9.69 -0.31 -5.33
C LEU A 80 -9.64 0.69 -6.49
N ARG A 81 -10.30 1.82 -6.34
CA ARG A 81 -10.31 2.90 -7.33
C ARG A 81 -9.73 4.17 -6.74
N LYS A 82 -9.16 5.01 -7.60
CA LYS A 82 -8.40 6.20 -7.18
C LYS A 82 -9.14 7.10 -6.18
N PRO A 83 -10.40 7.49 -6.35
CA PRO A 83 -11.07 8.35 -5.36
C PRO A 83 -11.15 7.72 -3.96
N GLN A 84 -11.45 6.43 -3.89
CA GLN A 84 -11.47 5.67 -2.64
C GLN A 84 -10.06 5.52 -2.05
N ALA A 85 -9.07 5.22 -2.90
CA ALA A 85 -7.67 5.11 -2.47
C ALA A 85 -7.16 6.41 -1.83
N ASP A 86 -7.47 7.56 -2.44
CA ASP A 86 -7.09 8.87 -1.91
C ASP A 86 -7.72 9.12 -0.52
N GLN A 87 -9.02 8.81 -0.35
CA GLN A 87 -9.72 8.96 0.94
C GLN A 87 -9.12 8.06 2.03
N LEU A 88 -8.88 6.79 1.72
CA LEU A 88 -8.28 5.83 2.65
C LEU A 88 -6.86 6.26 3.04
N LEU A 89 -6.06 6.73 2.09
CA LEU A 89 -4.71 7.21 2.35
C LEU A 89 -4.71 8.45 3.24
N ASP A 90 -5.60 9.40 3.01
CA ASP A 90 -5.72 10.59 3.84
C ASP A 90 -6.17 10.27 5.27
N THR A 91 -7.10 9.31 5.41
CA THR A 91 -7.53 8.80 6.71
C THR A 91 -6.38 8.13 7.45
N ALA A 92 -5.64 7.25 6.77
CA ALA A 92 -4.48 6.55 7.34
C ALA A 92 -3.41 7.55 7.81
N LYS A 93 -3.09 8.57 7.01
CA LYS A 93 -2.13 9.63 7.40
C LYS A 93 -2.58 10.40 8.63
N LYS A 94 -3.87 10.71 8.76
CA LYS A 94 -4.40 11.39 9.95
C LYS A 94 -4.23 10.53 11.20
N VAL A 95 -4.55 9.24 11.13
CA VAL A 95 -4.38 8.29 12.24
C VAL A 95 -2.90 8.20 12.64
N GLN A 96 -2.00 8.08 11.68
CA GLN A 96 -0.56 7.94 11.95
C GLN A 96 0.08 9.18 12.60
N LYS A 97 -0.44 10.38 12.34
CA LYS A 97 0.04 11.61 13.01
C LYS A 97 -0.17 11.59 14.54
N SER A 98 -1.18 10.86 15.00
CA SER A 98 -1.46 10.70 16.44
C SER A 98 -0.88 9.41 17.04
N MET A 99 -0.22 8.58 16.22
CA MET A 99 0.32 7.31 16.66
C MET A 99 1.61 7.49 17.45
N PRO A 100 1.79 6.78 18.59
CA PRO A 100 3.06 6.80 19.32
C PRO A 100 4.22 6.30 18.42
N PRO A 101 5.43 6.91 18.52
CA PRO A 101 6.56 6.55 17.67
C PRO A 101 6.90 5.04 17.64
N PRO A 102 6.88 4.30 18.77
CA PRO A 102 7.13 2.85 18.73
C PRO A 102 6.10 2.07 17.92
N ALA A 103 4.81 2.45 18.03
CA ALA A 103 3.73 1.81 17.28
C ALA A 103 3.83 2.10 15.77
N LEU A 104 4.20 3.33 15.41
CA LEU A 104 4.43 3.69 14.01
C LEU A 104 5.62 2.91 13.43
N SER A 105 6.75 2.80 14.16
CA SER A 105 7.90 2.03 13.73
C SER A 105 7.58 0.54 13.54
N GLN A 106 6.79 -0.05 14.42
CA GLN A 106 6.32 -1.43 14.27
C GLN A 106 5.41 -1.61 13.04
N LEU A 107 4.53 -0.64 12.79
CA LEU A 107 3.69 -0.64 11.59
C LEU A 107 4.55 -0.57 10.33
N GLN A 108 5.52 0.36 10.28
CA GLN A 108 6.44 0.53 9.17
C GLN A 108 7.20 -0.77 8.85
N ALA A 109 7.78 -1.41 9.87
CA ALA A 109 8.52 -2.67 9.71
C ALA A 109 7.62 -3.80 9.16
N ARG A 110 6.40 -3.95 9.69
CA ARG A 110 5.45 -4.95 9.19
C ARG A 110 5.03 -4.68 7.75
N CYS A 111 4.71 -3.43 7.43
CA CYS A 111 4.31 -3.06 6.08
C CYS A 111 5.44 -3.20 5.05
N GLN A 112 6.68 -2.99 5.46
CA GLN A 112 7.83 -3.25 4.60
C GLN A 112 7.97 -4.74 4.28
N ILE A 113 7.88 -5.62 5.29
CA ILE A 113 7.92 -7.08 5.11
C ILE A 113 6.76 -7.53 4.22
N GLU A 114 5.55 -7.02 4.44
CA GLU A 114 4.39 -7.34 3.61
C GLU A 114 4.61 -6.93 2.14
N GLY A 115 5.09 -5.72 1.89
CA GLY A 115 5.38 -5.25 0.53
C GLY A 115 6.48 -6.06 -0.15
N GLU A 116 7.52 -6.47 0.58
CA GLU A 116 8.58 -7.37 0.08
C GLU A 116 8.03 -8.75 -0.27
N GLN A 117 7.13 -9.29 0.56
CA GLN A 117 6.47 -10.57 0.30
C GLN A 117 5.59 -10.51 -0.95
N VAL A 118 4.77 -9.46 -1.06
CA VAL A 118 3.95 -9.20 -2.25
C VAL A 118 4.80 -9.16 -3.52
N LEU A 119 5.95 -8.49 -3.45
CA LEU A 119 6.86 -8.40 -4.59
C LEU A 119 7.55 -9.75 -4.89
N ALA A 120 7.85 -10.54 -3.87
CA ALA A 120 8.42 -11.88 -4.03
C ALA A 120 7.44 -12.85 -4.70
N ASP A 121 6.15 -12.77 -4.35
CA ASP A 121 5.08 -13.60 -4.89
C ASP A 121 4.59 -13.13 -6.27
N ALA A 122 4.91 -11.90 -6.67
CA ALA A 122 4.54 -11.32 -7.95
C ALA A 122 5.14 -12.07 -9.14
N ASN A 123 4.41 -12.15 -10.24
CA ASN A 123 4.95 -12.69 -11.49
C ASN A 123 6.04 -11.76 -12.09
N ALA A 124 6.77 -12.26 -13.08
CA ALA A 124 7.91 -11.53 -13.67
C ALA A 124 7.53 -10.16 -14.25
N LEU A 125 6.35 -10.05 -14.88
CA LEU A 125 5.87 -8.79 -15.46
C LEU A 125 5.49 -7.78 -14.37
N GLU A 126 4.75 -8.20 -13.37
CA GLU A 126 4.34 -7.35 -12.24
C GLU A 126 5.56 -6.84 -11.49
N ARG A 127 6.51 -7.71 -11.19
CA ARG A 127 7.79 -7.35 -10.55
C ARG A 127 8.54 -6.32 -11.37
N PHE A 128 8.68 -6.53 -12.68
CA PHE A 128 9.33 -5.59 -13.58
C PHE A 128 8.64 -4.21 -13.57
N LEU A 129 7.30 -4.18 -13.60
CA LEU A 129 6.54 -2.93 -13.59
C LEU A 129 6.73 -2.16 -12.28
N VAL A 130 6.67 -2.84 -11.13
CA VAL A 130 6.87 -2.24 -9.80
C VAL A 130 8.29 -1.68 -9.68
N THR A 131 9.31 -2.49 -9.95
CA THR A 131 10.72 -2.08 -9.85
C THR A 131 11.02 -0.91 -10.79
N SER A 132 10.60 -1.00 -12.06
CA SER A 132 10.80 0.10 -13.02
C SER A 132 10.10 1.40 -12.61
N ALA A 133 8.92 1.33 -11.99
CA ALA A 133 8.20 2.50 -11.50
C ALA A 133 8.92 3.12 -10.28
N ALA A 134 9.41 2.30 -9.35
CA ALA A 134 10.17 2.72 -8.19
C ALA A 134 11.49 3.39 -8.58
N GLU A 135 12.25 2.76 -9.47
CA GLU A 135 13.51 3.31 -10.00
C GLU A 135 13.29 4.69 -10.64
N ARG A 136 12.27 4.82 -11.51
CA ARG A 136 11.95 6.11 -12.13
C ARG A 136 11.58 7.18 -11.11
N ARG A 137 10.88 6.80 -10.02
CA ARG A 137 10.54 7.73 -8.93
C ARG A 137 11.79 8.18 -8.19
N VAL A 138 12.64 7.25 -7.77
CA VAL A 138 13.88 7.54 -7.03
C VAL A 138 14.85 8.36 -7.88
N LYS A 139 15.00 8.01 -9.15
CA LYS A 139 15.81 8.78 -10.11
C LYS A 139 15.35 10.24 -10.23
N ARG A 140 14.04 10.47 -10.38
CA ARG A 140 13.48 11.83 -10.42
C ARG A 140 13.74 12.65 -9.16
N ILE A 141 13.74 12.01 -7.98
CA ILE A 141 14.08 12.66 -6.71
C ILE A 141 15.54 13.09 -6.73
N ALA A 142 16.43 12.20 -7.18
CA ALA A 142 17.86 12.43 -7.25
C ALA A 142 18.25 13.52 -8.27
N GLU A 143 17.52 13.64 -9.36
CA GLU A 143 17.81 14.59 -10.45
C GLU A 143 17.38 16.03 -10.12
N LYS A 144 16.37 16.22 -9.28
CA LYS A 144 15.90 17.55 -8.86
C LYS A 144 16.96 18.38 -8.12
N HIS A 145 18.09 17.79 -7.78
CA HIS A 145 19.20 18.47 -7.09
C HIS A 145 20.38 18.83 -8.01
N LYS A 146 20.33 18.56 -9.32
CA LYS A 146 21.40 19.06 -10.19
C LYS A 146 21.32 20.60 -10.19
N PRO A 147 22.33 21.29 -9.61
CA PRO A 147 22.39 22.74 -9.79
C PRO A 147 22.38 23.02 -11.30
N VAL A 148 21.58 23.99 -11.70
CA VAL A 148 21.68 24.54 -13.06
C VAL A 148 23.15 24.88 -13.24
N ARG A 149 23.86 24.18 -14.09
CA ARG A 149 25.18 24.60 -14.54
C ARG A 149 24.92 25.85 -15.34
N ASP A 150 25.13 26.99 -14.68
CA ASP A 150 25.23 28.26 -15.37
C ASP A 150 26.30 28.07 -16.44
N GLY A 151 25.87 28.09 -17.72
CA GLY A 151 26.77 28.01 -18.85
C GLY A 151 27.66 29.22 -18.83
N SER A 152 28.95 28.98 -18.66
CA SER A 152 30.01 29.92 -19.04
C SER A 152 30.33 29.71 -20.51
#